data_4ddc7372d457951669aa47ab7730c13b
#
_entry.id   4ddc7372d457951669aa47ab7730c13b
#
_cell.length_a   1.000
_cell.length_b   1.000
_cell.length_c   1.000
_cell.angle_alpha   90.00
_cell.angle_beta   90.00
_cell.angle_gamma   90.00
#
_symmetry.space_group_name_H-M   'P 1'
#
loop_
_entity.id
_entity.type
_entity.pdbx_description
1 polymer ?
#
loop_
_entity_poly.entity_id
_entity_poly.type
_entity_poly.pdbx_seq_one_letter_code
_entity_poly.pdbx_strand_id
1 'polypeptide(L)'
;MWTSPLLQTLFGIQPTTFGVMGIFAGASLVFFAYIGFDVVATTAEEAKNPQRDLPIGIIGSLIICTLLYVGVTLVITGMLPYNEISVKASLATAFESVGKSGYATLIAAGAVAGLTTVVMTLLIGASRVVFAMSRDWLLPKSLGTTNPKTGTPVKITVIIGTLVGCIAAFTPIGKLEEMVNIGTLSAFCLVSLSIPVLRRRRPDLKRSFKVPGNPFVPYLAAAASFYLMLTLPAETWVRFIIWMIPVSYTHLTLPTNREV
;
A
#
# COMPACT_ATOMS: atom_id res chain seq x y z
N MET A 1 20.02 -3.03 10.69
CA MET A 1 20.70 -4.08 9.95
C MET A 1 19.65 -4.97 9.33
N TRP A 2 19.32 -4.73 8.07
CA TRP A 2 18.24 -5.43 7.37
C TRP A 2 18.85 -6.57 6.56
N THR A 3 18.96 -7.72 7.17
CA THR A 3 19.38 -8.92 6.48
C THR A 3 18.16 -9.78 6.23
N SER A 4 17.72 -9.91 4.98
CA SER A 4 16.71 -10.88 4.62
C SER A 4 17.30 -12.28 4.69
N PRO A 5 17.00 -13.10 5.70
CA PRO A 5 17.52 -14.47 5.81
C PRO A 5 17.14 -15.33 4.60
N LEU A 6 16.04 -15.03 3.94
CA LEU A 6 15.56 -15.78 2.78
C LEU A 6 16.48 -15.62 1.56
N LEU A 7 16.93 -14.40 1.26
CA LEU A 7 17.86 -14.17 0.15
C LEU A 7 19.24 -14.74 0.44
N GLN A 8 19.69 -14.72 1.71
CA GLN A 8 20.93 -15.39 2.12
C GLN A 8 20.86 -16.90 1.95
N THR A 9 19.74 -17.50 2.40
CA THR A 9 19.57 -18.97 2.40
C THR A 9 19.30 -19.53 1.01
N LEU A 10 18.52 -18.82 0.19
CA LEU A 10 18.10 -19.30 -1.13
C LEU A 10 19.10 -18.98 -2.25
N PHE A 11 19.79 -17.86 -2.17
CA PHE A 11 20.63 -17.36 -3.26
C PHE A 11 22.07 -17.02 -2.86
N GLY A 12 22.45 -17.22 -1.59
CA GLY A 12 23.79 -16.87 -1.10
C GLY A 12 24.10 -15.37 -1.18
N ILE A 13 23.10 -14.51 -1.39
CA ILE A 13 23.27 -13.08 -1.57
C ILE A 13 23.35 -12.42 -0.20
N GLN A 14 24.52 -11.88 0.13
CA GLN A 14 24.68 -11.01 1.30
C GLN A 14 23.98 -9.68 1.02
N PRO A 15 22.98 -9.27 1.81
CA PRO A 15 22.38 -7.94 1.65
C PRO A 15 23.44 -6.90 2.03
N THR A 16 24.00 -6.29 1.03
CA THR A 16 24.87 -5.13 1.24
C THR A 16 23.97 -3.91 1.44
N THR A 17 24.27 -3.10 2.45
CA THR A 17 23.61 -1.80 2.69
C THR A 17 23.93 -0.80 1.57
N PHE A 18 24.81 -1.15 0.66
CA PHE A 18 25.32 -0.31 -0.42
C PHE A 18 25.30 -1.06 -1.76
N GLY A 19 25.38 -0.30 -2.85
CA GLY A 19 25.37 -0.84 -4.21
C GLY A 19 23.97 -1.18 -4.72
N VAL A 20 23.93 -1.93 -5.82
CA VAL A 20 22.68 -2.26 -6.53
C VAL A 20 21.67 -2.98 -5.63
N MET A 21 22.13 -3.90 -4.79
CA MET A 21 21.25 -4.62 -3.86
C MET A 21 20.69 -3.71 -2.76
N GLY A 22 21.46 -2.70 -2.32
CA GLY A 22 20.97 -1.67 -1.40
C GLY A 22 19.85 -0.81 -2.01
N ILE A 23 19.92 -0.53 -3.32
CA ILE A 23 18.86 0.19 -4.03
C ILE A 23 17.56 -0.62 -4.01
N PHE A 24 17.60 -1.92 -4.29
CA PHE A 24 16.40 -2.76 -4.25
C PHE A 24 15.85 -2.93 -2.83
N ALA A 25 16.70 -3.07 -1.83
CA ALA A 25 16.28 -3.10 -0.43
C ALA A 25 15.63 -1.77 -0.01
N GLY A 26 16.19 -0.64 -0.43
CA GLY A 26 15.57 0.68 -0.25
C GLY A 26 14.25 0.82 -0.99
N ALA A 27 14.15 0.31 -2.21
CA ALA A 27 12.90 0.35 -2.99
C ALA A 27 11.76 -0.39 -2.29
N SER A 28 12.02 -1.52 -1.60
CA SER A 28 10.99 -2.24 -0.84
C SER A 28 10.47 -1.45 0.36
N LEU A 29 11.31 -0.64 0.99
CA LEU A 29 10.90 0.27 2.07
C LEU A 29 10.14 1.47 1.52
N VAL A 30 10.68 2.10 0.46
CA VAL A 30 10.05 3.27 -0.17
C VAL A 30 8.71 2.90 -0.82
N PHE A 31 8.49 1.65 -1.18
CA PHE A 31 7.20 1.16 -1.67
C PHE A 31 6.05 1.51 -0.72
N PHE A 32 6.29 1.44 0.59
CA PHE A 32 5.30 1.86 1.60
C PHE A 32 4.82 3.31 1.40
N ALA A 33 5.70 4.21 0.98
CA ALA A 33 5.35 5.61 0.75
C ALA A 33 4.43 5.83 -0.48
N TYR A 34 4.33 4.83 -1.37
CA TYR A 34 3.43 4.86 -2.52
C TYR A 34 2.06 4.22 -2.25
N ILE A 35 1.89 3.51 -1.13
CA ILE A 35 0.61 2.87 -0.78
C ILE A 35 -0.46 3.94 -0.60
N GLY A 36 -1.62 3.71 -1.20
CA GLY A 36 -2.77 4.61 -1.18
C GLY A 36 -3.30 4.99 -2.57
N PHE A 37 -2.52 4.82 -3.63
CA PHE A 37 -3.03 5.02 -4.99
C PHE A 37 -4.12 3.99 -5.36
N ASP A 38 -4.09 2.83 -4.75
CA ASP A 38 -5.09 1.77 -4.86
C ASP A 38 -6.41 2.13 -4.19
N VAL A 39 -6.40 2.98 -3.17
CA VAL A 39 -7.63 3.50 -2.54
C VAL A 39 -8.48 4.27 -3.55
N VAL A 40 -7.88 4.89 -4.56
CA VAL A 40 -8.61 5.54 -5.67
C VAL A 40 -9.54 4.54 -6.37
N ALA A 41 -9.15 3.26 -6.47
CA ALA A 41 -9.99 2.23 -7.06
C ALA A 41 -11.28 1.97 -6.25
N THR A 42 -11.26 2.19 -4.93
CA THR A 42 -12.44 2.03 -4.07
C THR A 42 -13.49 3.13 -4.28
N THR A 43 -13.12 4.24 -4.93
CA THR A 43 -14.02 5.34 -5.26
C THR A 43 -14.67 5.20 -6.64
N ALA A 44 -14.50 4.06 -7.30
CA ALA A 44 -14.99 3.79 -8.64
C ALA A 44 -16.52 4.02 -8.78
N GLU A 45 -17.29 3.63 -7.77
CA GLU A 45 -18.74 3.76 -7.76
C GLU A 45 -19.21 5.22 -7.65
N GLU A 46 -18.34 6.13 -7.18
CA GLU A 46 -18.64 7.55 -7.02
C GLU A 46 -18.11 8.42 -8.17
N ALA A 47 -17.27 7.84 -9.04
CA ALA A 47 -16.72 8.56 -10.18
C ALA A 47 -17.74 8.72 -11.30
N LYS A 48 -17.78 9.91 -11.94
CA LYS A 48 -18.70 10.17 -13.06
C LYS A 48 -18.40 9.28 -14.27
N ASN A 49 -17.12 9.11 -14.60
CA ASN A 49 -16.65 8.29 -15.71
C ASN A 49 -15.51 7.36 -15.22
N PRO A 50 -15.82 6.32 -14.40
CA PRO A 50 -14.81 5.54 -13.71
C PRO A 50 -13.81 4.87 -14.67
N GLN A 51 -14.25 4.47 -15.85
CA GLN A 51 -13.42 3.79 -16.84
C GLN A 51 -12.31 4.67 -17.43
N ARG A 52 -12.49 5.98 -17.43
CA ARG A 52 -11.51 6.97 -17.88
C ARG A 52 -10.77 7.60 -16.70
N ASP A 53 -11.53 8.01 -15.69
CA ASP A 53 -11.03 8.86 -14.62
C ASP A 53 -10.11 8.10 -13.66
N LEU A 54 -10.41 6.80 -13.39
CA LEU A 54 -9.56 5.98 -12.52
C LEU A 54 -8.14 5.73 -13.07
N PRO A 55 -7.97 5.28 -14.34
CA PRO A 55 -6.63 5.12 -14.88
C PRO A 55 -5.83 6.43 -14.89
N ILE A 56 -6.47 7.55 -15.24
CA ILE A 56 -5.82 8.87 -15.25
C ILE A 56 -5.45 9.29 -13.83
N GLY A 57 -6.36 9.12 -12.88
CA GLY A 57 -6.13 9.46 -11.47
C GLY A 57 -4.99 8.65 -10.86
N ILE A 58 -4.98 7.34 -11.05
CA ILE A 58 -3.96 6.43 -10.52
C ILE A 58 -2.59 6.73 -11.14
N ILE A 59 -2.49 6.76 -12.46
CA ILE A 59 -1.21 7.00 -13.15
C ILE A 59 -0.72 8.42 -12.90
N GLY A 60 -1.62 9.41 -12.95
CA GLY A 60 -1.28 10.80 -12.70
C GLY A 60 -0.77 11.04 -11.29
N SER A 61 -1.42 10.48 -10.27
CA SER A 61 -0.96 10.58 -8.88
C SER A 61 0.41 9.93 -8.69
N LEU A 62 0.66 8.75 -9.26
CA LEU A 62 1.95 8.09 -9.19
C LEU A 62 3.07 8.92 -9.83
N ILE A 63 2.83 9.50 -11.01
CA ILE A 63 3.81 10.37 -11.68
C ILE A 63 4.12 11.61 -10.83
N ILE A 64 3.09 12.30 -10.34
CA ILE A 64 3.27 13.50 -9.51
C ILE A 64 4.01 13.17 -8.21
N CYS A 65 3.59 12.12 -7.50
CA CYS A 65 4.26 11.68 -6.28
C CYS A 65 5.73 11.33 -6.53
N THR A 66 6.02 10.60 -7.63
CA THR A 66 7.40 10.23 -7.97
C THR A 66 8.26 11.47 -8.21
N LEU A 67 7.76 12.44 -8.98
CA LEU A 67 8.49 13.69 -9.23
C LEU A 67 8.76 14.46 -7.93
N LEU A 68 7.77 14.55 -7.04
CA LEU A 68 7.92 15.21 -5.74
C LEU A 68 8.91 14.45 -4.84
N TYR A 69 8.83 13.13 -4.76
CA TYR A 69 9.75 12.33 -3.93
C TYR A 69 11.19 12.42 -4.42
N VAL A 70 11.41 12.34 -5.73
CA VAL A 70 12.74 12.54 -6.33
C VAL A 70 13.25 13.95 -6.03
N GLY A 71 12.42 14.99 -6.22
CA GLY A 71 12.79 16.37 -5.92
C GLY A 71 13.19 16.58 -4.46
N VAL A 72 12.37 16.09 -3.52
CA VAL A 72 12.66 16.19 -2.07
C VAL A 72 13.94 15.42 -1.71
N THR A 73 14.11 14.21 -2.24
CA THR A 73 15.29 13.39 -1.98
C THR A 73 16.57 14.09 -2.48
N LEU A 74 16.54 14.66 -3.67
CA LEU A 74 17.68 15.43 -4.22
C LEU A 74 18.05 16.64 -3.36
N VAL A 75 17.04 17.36 -2.86
CA VAL A 75 17.28 18.52 -1.97
C VAL A 75 17.94 18.06 -0.67
N ILE A 76 17.38 17.02 -0.01
CA ILE A 76 17.91 16.58 1.29
C ILE A 76 19.30 16.00 1.17
N THR A 77 19.58 15.15 0.16
CA THR A 77 20.91 14.59 -0.06
C THR A 77 21.92 15.63 -0.51
N GLY A 78 21.47 16.76 -1.06
CA GLY A 78 22.31 17.93 -1.34
C GLY A 78 22.60 18.79 -0.09
N MET A 79 21.75 18.71 0.95
CA MET A 79 21.92 19.47 2.20
C MET A 79 22.78 18.73 3.22
N LEU A 80 22.61 17.40 3.32
CA LEU A 80 23.29 16.56 4.32
C LEU A 80 23.84 15.29 3.68
N PRO A 81 25.03 14.81 4.15
CA PRO A 81 25.49 13.46 3.83
C PRO A 81 24.49 12.40 4.30
N TYR A 82 24.27 11.36 3.50
CA TYR A 82 23.23 10.35 3.78
C TYR A 82 23.40 9.65 5.14
N ASN A 83 24.59 9.55 5.67
CA ASN A 83 24.92 8.94 6.98
C ASN A 83 24.52 9.83 8.18
N GLU A 84 24.27 11.12 7.95
CA GLU A 84 23.87 12.09 8.97
C GLU A 84 22.35 12.35 8.97
N ILE A 85 21.63 11.83 7.97
CA ILE A 85 20.19 12.00 7.86
C ILE A 85 19.48 11.23 8.98
N SER A 86 18.72 11.95 9.82
CA SER A 86 17.94 11.35 10.89
C SER A 86 16.80 10.50 10.35
N VAL A 87 16.64 9.27 10.85
CA VAL A 87 15.55 8.37 10.48
C VAL A 87 14.20 8.83 11.03
N LYS A 88 14.18 9.59 12.15
CA LYS A 88 12.93 9.94 12.84
C LYS A 88 12.25 11.20 12.34
N ALA A 89 13.00 12.18 11.86
CA ALA A 89 12.46 13.47 11.44
C ALA A 89 13.31 14.08 10.32
N SER A 90 13.61 13.28 9.30
CA SER A 90 14.63 13.56 8.28
C SER A 90 14.49 14.94 7.60
N LEU A 91 13.27 15.36 7.25
CA LEU A 91 13.03 16.63 6.58
C LEU A 91 13.23 17.83 7.52
N ALA A 92 12.58 17.82 8.69
CA ALA A 92 12.67 18.94 9.63
C ALA A 92 14.11 19.11 10.18
N THR A 93 14.75 17.98 10.57
CA THR A 93 16.13 18.01 11.09
C THR A 93 17.16 18.43 10.04
N ALA A 94 16.94 18.11 8.74
CA ALA A 94 17.79 18.58 7.67
C ALA A 94 17.75 20.12 7.54
N PHE A 95 16.58 20.73 7.68
CA PHE A 95 16.46 22.18 7.66
C PHE A 95 16.98 22.85 8.94
N GLU A 96 16.85 22.20 10.10
CA GLU A 96 17.45 22.66 11.35
C GLU A 96 18.98 22.69 11.28
N SER A 97 19.59 21.64 10.74
CA SER A 97 21.07 21.51 10.64
C SER A 97 21.71 22.59 9.77
N VAL A 98 20.97 23.15 8.79
CA VAL A 98 21.42 24.28 7.97
C VAL A 98 20.97 25.64 8.52
N GLY A 99 20.50 25.68 9.80
CA GLY A 99 20.12 26.91 10.48
C GLY A 99 18.80 27.53 10.05
N LYS A 100 17.92 26.75 9.41
CA LYS A 100 16.62 27.23 8.89
C LYS A 100 15.44 26.70 9.72
N SER A 101 15.43 26.98 11.02
CA SER A 101 14.42 26.52 11.98
C SER A 101 12.98 26.88 11.64
N GLY A 102 12.75 28.07 11.04
CA GLY A 102 11.41 28.47 10.61
C GLY A 102 10.83 27.56 9.53
N TYR A 103 11.65 27.12 8.58
CA TYR A 103 11.23 26.14 7.57
C TYR A 103 11.02 24.74 8.19
N ALA A 104 11.84 24.33 9.16
CA ALA A 104 11.65 23.08 9.88
C ALA A 104 10.29 23.02 10.60
N THR A 105 9.89 24.11 11.26
CA THR A 105 8.58 24.22 11.90
C THR A 105 7.43 24.14 10.89
N LEU A 106 7.56 24.82 9.75
CA LEU A 106 6.56 24.77 8.68
C LEU A 106 6.41 23.36 8.11
N ILE A 107 7.54 22.67 7.88
CA ILE A 107 7.57 21.29 7.42
C ILE A 107 6.91 20.35 8.44
N ALA A 108 7.21 20.51 9.73
CA ALA A 108 6.60 19.72 10.78
C ALA A 108 5.07 19.92 10.84
N ALA A 109 4.60 21.15 10.75
CA ALA A 109 3.17 21.47 10.68
C ALA A 109 2.52 20.86 9.43
N GLY A 110 3.17 20.96 8.27
CA GLY A 110 2.73 20.34 7.02
C GLY A 110 2.66 18.83 7.11
N ALA A 111 3.64 18.20 7.78
CA ALA A 111 3.65 16.75 8.00
C ALA A 111 2.46 16.29 8.87
N VAL A 112 2.13 17.01 9.94
CA VAL A 112 0.95 16.71 10.77
C VAL A 112 -0.34 16.82 9.96
N ALA A 113 -0.51 17.87 9.19
CA ALA A 113 -1.68 18.06 8.33
C ALA A 113 -1.77 16.96 7.27
N GLY A 114 -0.65 16.64 6.61
CA GLY A 114 -0.55 15.58 5.61
C GLY A 114 -0.89 14.21 6.18
N LEU A 115 -0.29 13.83 7.31
CA LEU A 115 -0.56 12.55 7.97
C LEU A 115 -2.02 12.43 8.39
N THR A 116 -2.62 13.51 8.90
CA THR A 116 -4.05 13.53 9.25
C THR A 116 -4.92 13.22 8.04
N THR A 117 -4.62 13.83 6.88
CA THR A 117 -5.35 13.60 5.63
C THR A 117 -5.19 12.16 5.14
N VAL A 118 -3.97 11.59 5.22
CA VAL A 118 -3.69 10.20 4.84
C VAL A 118 -4.49 9.23 5.72
N VAL A 119 -4.43 9.39 7.05
CA VAL A 119 -5.18 8.53 7.98
C VAL A 119 -6.68 8.60 7.70
N MET A 120 -7.22 9.79 7.48
CA MET A 120 -8.63 9.97 7.15
C MET A 120 -9.01 9.26 5.85
N THR A 121 -8.21 9.41 4.80
CA THR A 121 -8.47 8.78 3.50
C THR A 121 -8.41 7.26 3.58
N LEU A 122 -7.41 6.71 4.26
CA LEU A 122 -7.27 5.25 4.46
C LEU A 122 -8.41 4.69 5.31
N LEU A 123 -8.86 5.41 6.34
CA LEU A 123 -9.99 5.01 7.16
C LEU A 123 -11.30 4.98 6.38
N ILE A 124 -11.51 5.96 5.49
CA ILE A 124 -12.65 5.98 4.57
C ILE A 124 -12.58 4.78 3.63
N GLY A 125 -11.43 4.52 3.01
CA GLY A 125 -11.22 3.37 2.13
C GLY A 125 -11.50 2.05 2.84
N ALA A 126 -10.92 1.84 4.02
CA ALA A 126 -11.12 0.64 4.82
C ALA A 126 -12.61 0.45 5.20
N SER A 127 -13.30 1.52 5.60
CA SER A 127 -14.72 1.44 5.95
C SER A 127 -15.60 1.07 4.75
N ARG A 128 -15.25 1.51 3.54
CA ARG A 128 -15.96 1.13 2.30
C ARG A 128 -15.77 -0.33 1.95
N VAL A 129 -14.55 -0.85 2.09
CA VAL A 129 -14.26 -2.27 1.84
C VAL A 129 -15.06 -3.15 2.80
N VAL A 130 -15.05 -2.85 4.11
CA VAL A 130 -15.81 -3.61 5.11
C VAL A 130 -17.32 -3.48 4.88
N PHE A 131 -17.79 -2.31 4.47
CA PHE A 131 -19.20 -2.11 4.08
C PHE A 131 -19.58 -3.00 2.89
N ALA A 132 -18.78 -3.03 1.83
CA ALA A 132 -19.00 -3.89 0.67
C ALA A 132 -19.02 -5.38 1.07
N MET A 133 -18.05 -5.83 1.88
CA MET A 133 -18.02 -7.20 2.40
C MET A 133 -19.27 -7.55 3.22
N SER A 134 -19.80 -6.61 4.02
CA SER A 134 -21.03 -6.83 4.78
C SER A 134 -22.27 -6.88 3.87
N ARG A 135 -22.31 -6.07 2.82
CA ARG A 135 -23.36 -6.12 1.79
C ARG A 135 -23.36 -7.46 1.06
N ASP A 136 -22.18 -7.99 0.77
CA ASP A 136 -21.98 -9.26 0.05
C ASP A 136 -22.05 -10.50 0.98
N TRP A 137 -22.59 -10.33 2.21
CA TRP A 137 -22.79 -11.41 3.21
C TRP A 137 -21.51 -12.09 3.72
N LEU A 138 -20.33 -11.54 3.45
CA LEU A 138 -19.05 -12.02 3.98
C LEU A 138 -18.85 -11.62 5.45
N LEU A 139 -19.54 -10.59 5.91
CA LEU A 139 -19.55 -10.08 7.29
C LEU A 139 -20.99 -9.88 7.79
N PRO A 140 -21.21 -9.81 9.11
CA PRO A 140 -22.53 -9.61 9.69
C PRO A 140 -23.23 -8.38 9.10
N LYS A 141 -24.49 -8.52 8.69
CA LYS A 141 -25.30 -7.44 8.12
C LYS A 141 -25.42 -6.19 9.00
N SER A 142 -25.29 -6.35 10.31
CA SER A 142 -25.33 -5.24 11.27
C SER A 142 -24.22 -4.21 11.04
N LEU A 143 -23.14 -4.59 10.36
CA LEU A 143 -22.05 -3.71 9.97
C LEU A 143 -22.36 -2.95 8.66
N GLY A 144 -23.19 -3.49 7.79
CA GLY A 144 -23.59 -2.88 6.51
C GLY A 144 -24.65 -1.77 6.62
N THR A 145 -24.84 -1.18 7.79
CA THR A 145 -25.83 -0.11 7.98
C THR A 145 -25.20 1.27 7.80
N THR A 146 -25.83 2.11 6.99
CA THR A 146 -25.45 3.51 6.80
C THR A 146 -26.28 4.41 7.70
N ASN A 147 -25.72 5.53 8.11
CA ASN A 147 -26.47 6.56 8.84
C ASN A 147 -27.43 7.25 7.86
N PRO A 148 -28.76 7.32 8.15
CA PRO A 148 -29.75 7.92 7.25
C PRO A 148 -29.50 9.40 6.94
N LYS A 149 -28.84 10.13 7.85
CA LYS A 149 -28.57 11.58 7.68
C LYS A 149 -27.34 11.87 6.83
N THR A 150 -26.30 11.04 6.91
CA THR A 150 -25.00 11.31 6.27
C THR A 150 -24.71 10.36 5.11
N GLY A 151 -25.47 9.28 4.95
CA GLY A 151 -25.19 8.24 3.95
C GLY A 151 -23.92 7.42 4.21
N THR A 152 -23.20 7.70 5.31
CA THR A 152 -21.90 7.08 5.62
C THR A 152 -22.03 5.93 6.62
N PRO A 153 -21.19 4.91 6.55
CA PRO A 153 -21.20 3.77 7.48
C PRO A 153 -20.45 4.13 8.80
N VAL A 154 -21.00 5.09 9.57
CA VAL A 154 -20.36 5.63 10.79
C VAL A 154 -19.97 4.54 11.79
N LYS A 155 -20.84 3.54 11.98
CA LYS A 155 -20.59 2.43 12.93
C LYS A 155 -19.30 1.67 12.58
N ILE A 156 -19.12 1.31 11.30
CA ILE A 156 -17.90 0.63 10.83
C ILE A 156 -16.69 1.54 10.99
N THR A 157 -16.81 2.80 10.61
CA THR A 157 -15.69 3.76 10.70
C THR A 157 -15.18 3.90 12.13
N VAL A 158 -16.09 3.99 13.11
CA VAL A 158 -15.71 4.07 14.53
C VAL A 158 -15.07 2.76 15.00
N ILE A 159 -15.62 1.61 14.65
CA ILE A 159 -15.05 0.30 15.04
C ILE A 159 -13.64 0.14 14.46
N ILE A 160 -13.47 0.39 13.16
CA ILE A 160 -12.16 0.29 12.50
C ILE A 160 -11.18 1.29 13.08
N GLY A 161 -11.58 2.56 13.25
CA GLY A 161 -10.72 3.60 13.82
C GLY A 161 -10.24 3.27 15.23
N THR A 162 -11.13 2.74 16.08
CA THR A 162 -10.76 2.29 17.43
C THR A 162 -9.81 1.10 17.39
N LEU A 163 -10.11 0.09 16.57
CA LEU A 163 -9.26 -1.09 16.41
C LEU A 163 -7.86 -0.73 15.92
N VAL A 164 -7.78 0.08 14.86
CA VAL A 164 -6.51 0.55 14.28
C VAL A 164 -5.75 1.40 15.29
N GLY A 165 -6.43 2.30 16.01
CA GLY A 165 -5.81 3.13 17.06
C GLY A 165 -5.21 2.27 18.19
N CYS A 166 -5.92 1.24 18.63
CA CYS A 166 -5.40 0.30 19.64
C CYS A 166 -4.17 -0.47 19.11
N ILE A 167 -4.24 -1.00 17.89
CA ILE A 167 -3.11 -1.73 17.30
C ILE A 167 -1.89 -0.80 17.15
N ALA A 168 -2.10 0.42 16.65
CA ALA A 168 -1.03 1.39 16.47
C ALA A 168 -0.37 1.82 17.77
N ALA A 169 -1.13 1.87 18.89
CA ALA A 169 -0.61 2.24 20.20
C ALA A 169 0.36 1.19 20.78
N PHE A 170 0.16 -0.09 20.46
CA PHE A 170 0.94 -1.19 21.05
C PHE A 170 1.95 -1.84 20.09
N THR A 171 1.91 -1.51 18.80
CA THR A 171 2.77 -2.16 17.81
C THR A 171 3.83 -1.19 17.27
N PRO A 172 5.13 -1.56 17.28
CA PRO A 172 6.18 -0.76 16.67
C PRO A 172 5.93 -0.53 15.17
N ILE A 173 6.13 0.70 14.69
CA ILE A 173 5.83 1.11 13.32
C ILE A 173 6.53 0.24 12.26
N GLY A 174 7.79 -0.15 12.47
CA GLY A 174 8.52 -0.98 11.51
C GLY A 174 7.89 -2.34 11.26
N LYS A 175 7.27 -2.95 12.31
CA LYS A 175 6.55 -4.23 12.14
C LYS A 175 5.24 -4.06 11.38
N LEU A 176 4.55 -2.94 11.57
CA LEU A 176 3.33 -2.61 10.83
C LEU A 176 3.65 -2.36 9.35
N GLU A 177 4.71 -1.60 9.08
CA GLU A 177 5.19 -1.32 7.73
C GLU A 177 5.51 -2.60 6.95
N GLU A 178 6.25 -3.53 7.54
CA GLU A 178 6.57 -4.82 6.93
C GLU A 178 5.31 -5.64 6.60
N MET A 179 4.34 -5.69 7.53
CA MET A 179 3.09 -6.44 7.32
C MET A 179 2.24 -5.82 6.22
N VAL A 180 2.16 -4.48 6.16
CA VAL A 180 1.44 -3.78 5.10
C VAL A 180 2.12 -4.02 3.75
N ASN A 181 3.45 -3.93 3.69
CA ASN A 181 4.21 -4.13 2.47
C ASN A 181 4.01 -5.54 1.90
N ILE A 182 4.13 -6.60 2.70
CA ILE A 182 3.96 -7.97 2.20
C ILE A 182 2.53 -8.22 1.71
N GLY A 183 1.53 -7.71 2.44
CA GLY A 183 0.12 -7.82 2.06
C GLY A 183 -0.17 -7.13 0.72
N THR A 184 0.26 -5.88 0.57
CA THR A 184 0.02 -5.07 -0.63
C THR A 184 0.78 -5.61 -1.83
N LEU A 185 2.06 -5.97 -1.67
CA LEU A 185 2.87 -6.56 -2.73
C LEU A 185 2.29 -7.90 -3.21
N SER A 186 1.78 -8.73 -2.28
CA SER A 186 1.12 -9.99 -2.65
C SER A 186 -0.15 -9.76 -3.47
N ALA A 187 -0.96 -8.78 -3.07
CA ALA A 187 -2.16 -8.39 -3.82
C ALA A 187 -1.79 -7.90 -5.23
N PHE A 188 -0.76 -7.05 -5.37
CA PHE A 188 -0.31 -6.55 -6.68
C PHE A 188 0.28 -7.67 -7.55
N CYS A 189 0.99 -8.62 -6.97
CA CYS A 189 1.48 -9.80 -7.68
C CYS A 189 0.30 -10.61 -8.25
N LEU A 190 -0.70 -10.92 -7.42
CA LEU A 190 -1.88 -11.68 -7.82
C LEU A 190 -2.72 -10.94 -8.89
N VAL A 191 -2.97 -9.64 -8.68
CA VAL A 191 -3.71 -8.81 -9.64
C VAL A 191 -2.97 -8.76 -10.98
N SER A 192 -1.65 -8.57 -10.96
CA SER A 192 -0.84 -8.54 -12.17
C SER A 192 -0.89 -9.87 -12.94
N LEU A 193 -0.81 -11.00 -12.25
CA LEU A 193 -0.95 -12.33 -12.85
C LEU A 193 -2.37 -12.60 -13.35
N SER A 194 -3.39 -12.04 -12.72
CA SER A 194 -4.78 -12.23 -13.12
C SER A 194 -5.10 -11.60 -14.49
N ILE A 195 -4.41 -10.51 -14.86
CA ILE A 195 -4.67 -9.78 -16.12
C ILE A 195 -4.48 -10.67 -17.36
N PRO A 196 -3.32 -11.31 -17.59
CA PRO A 196 -3.14 -12.17 -18.77
C PRO A 196 -4.03 -13.42 -18.72
N VAL A 197 -4.29 -13.98 -17.53
CA VAL A 197 -5.19 -15.12 -17.36
C VAL A 197 -6.62 -14.75 -17.74
N LEU A 198 -7.12 -13.63 -17.23
CA LEU A 198 -8.47 -13.14 -17.52
C LEU A 198 -8.64 -12.78 -19.00
N ARG A 199 -7.59 -12.25 -19.64
CA ARG A 199 -7.63 -11.96 -21.10
C ARG A 199 -7.74 -13.22 -21.94
N ARG A 200 -7.12 -14.33 -21.51
CA ARG A 200 -7.21 -15.62 -22.20
C ARG A 200 -8.54 -16.32 -21.94
N ARG A 201 -9.03 -16.31 -20.68
CA ARG A 201 -10.25 -17.03 -20.29
C ARG A 201 -11.54 -16.33 -20.70
N ARG A 202 -11.55 -14.99 -20.71
CA ARG A 202 -12.73 -14.16 -21.00
C ARG A 202 -12.38 -13.08 -22.04
N PRO A 203 -12.15 -13.47 -23.30
CA PRO A 203 -11.85 -12.51 -24.37
C PRO A 203 -13.04 -11.61 -24.73
N ASP A 204 -14.25 -12.06 -24.44
CA ASP A 204 -15.55 -11.44 -24.67
C ASP A 204 -15.77 -10.16 -23.86
N LEU A 205 -15.09 -9.99 -22.74
CA LEU A 205 -15.28 -8.82 -21.87
C LEU A 205 -14.81 -7.53 -22.56
N LYS A 206 -15.71 -6.55 -22.63
CA LYS A 206 -15.36 -5.18 -23.06
C LYS A 206 -14.44 -4.54 -22.05
N ARG A 207 -13.28 -4.05 -22.50
CA ARG A 207 -12.27 -3.40 -21.65
C ARG A 207 -12.05 -1.99 -22.15
N SER A 208 -12.37 -1.01 -21.34
CA SER A 208 -12.18 0.40 -21.66
C SER A 208 -10.71 0.81 -21.56
N PHE A 209 -10.00 0.26 -20.59
CA PHE A 209 -8.56 0.41 -20.44
C PHE A 209 -7.85 -0.90 -20.78
N LYS A 210 -6.87 -0.83 -21.65
CA LYS A 210 -6.03 -1.97 -22.04
C LYS A 210 -4.60 -1.68 -21.62
N VAL A 211 -4.08 -2.48 -20.67
CA VAL A 211 -2.66 -2.40 -20.29
C VAL A 211 -1.79 -2.57 -21.52
N PRO A 212 -0.91 -1.59 -21.84
CA PRO A 212 0.02 -1.70 -22.94
C PRO A 212 1.04 -2.82 -22.69
N GLY A 213 1.57 -3.41 -23.75
CA GLY A 213 2.60 -4.45 -23.63
C GLY A 213 2.15 -5.76 -22.94
N ASN A 214 0.86 -6.10 -22.98
CA ASN A 214 0.40 -7.39 -22.48
C ASN A 214 0.85 -8.53 -23.42
N PRO A 215 1.36 -9.69 -22.90
CA PRO A 215 1.40 -10.09 -21.48
C PRO A 215 2.68 -9.69 -20.74
N PHE A 216 3.63 -9.05 -21.39
CA PHE A 216 4.96 -8.79 -20.82
C PHE A 216 4.91 -7.87 -19.59
N VAL A 217 4.22 -6.72 -19.70
CA VAL A 217 4.15 -5.73 -18.60
C VAL A 217 3.49 -6.31 -17.33
N PRO A 218 2.35 -7.03 -17.38
CA PRO A 218 1.79 -7.70 -16.21
C PRO A 218 2.73 -8.73 -15.58
N TYR A 219 3.43 -9.54 -16.36
CA TYR A 219 4.38 -10.51 -15.81
C TYR A 219 5.60 -9.82 -15.17
N LEU A 220 6.09 -8.75 -15.77
CA LEU A 220 7.18 -7.95 -15.20
C LEU A 220 6.75 -7.30 -13.87
N ALA A 221 5.54 -6.76 -13.81
CA ALA A 221 4.98 -6.18 -12.58
C ALA A 221 4.82 -7.24 -11.49
N ALA A 222 4.33 -8.43 -11.82
CA ALA A 222 4.25 -9.56 -10.88
C ALA A 222 5.62 -10.00 -10.38
N ALA A 223 6.60 -10.13 -11.28
CA ALA A 223 7.96 -10.51 -10.92
C ALA A 223 8.63 -9.45 -10.03
N ALA A 224 8.47 -8.17 -10.34
CA ALA A 224 8.97 -7.08 -9.53
C ALA A 224 8.35 -7.06 -8.12
N SER A 225 7.03 -7.20 -8.02
CA SER A 225 6.32 -7.28 -6.73
C SER A 225 6.79 -8.48 -5.92
N PHE A 226 6.91 -9.64 -6.55
CA PHE A 226 7.40 -10.86 -5.88
C PHE A 226 8.86 -10.71 -5.43
N TYR A 227 9.71 -10.12 -6.26
CA TYR A 227 11.10 -9.84 -5.90
C TYR A 227 11.19 -8.93 -4.66
N LEU A 228 10.40 -7.84 -4.63
CA LEU A 228 10.36 -6.96 -3.45
C LEU A 228 9.86 -7.70 -2.21
N MET A 229 8.90 -8.62 -2.33
CA MET A 229 8.49 -9.48 -1.21
C MET A 229 9.63 -10.34 -0.69
N LEU A 230 10.48 -10.89 -1.56
CA LEU A 230 11.64 -11.69 -1.16
C LEU A 230 12.70 -10.90 -0.38
N THR A 231 12.71 -9.57 -0.51
CA THR A 231 13.63 -8.71 0.28
C THR A 231 13.15 -8.49 1.72
N LEU A 232 11.90 -8.84 2.05
CA LEU A 232 11.35 -8.69 3.39
C LEU A 232 11.87 -9.77 4.35
N PRO A 233 11.92 -9.49 5.67
CA PRO A 233 12.38 -10.43 6.69
C PRO A 233 11.56 -11.73 6.73
N ALA A 234 12.20 -12.85 7.09
CA ALA A 234 11.53 -14.15 7.20
C ALA A 234 10.38 -14.15 8.21
N GLU A 235 10.52 -13.39 9.32
CA GLU A 235 9.45 -13.25 10.31
C GLU A 235 8.15 -12.68 9.70
N THR A 236 8.29 -11.75 8.75
CA THR A 236 7.16 -11.15 8.04
C THR A 236 6.44 -12.17 7.17
N TRP A 237 7.20 -13.06 6.52
CA TRP A 237 6.64 -14.18 5.77
C TRP A 237 5.86 -15.16 6.65
N VAL A 238 6.40 -15.50 7.82
CA VAL A 238 5.71 -16.38 8.78
C VAL A 238 4.37 -15.75 9.22
N ARG A 239 4.39 -14.48 9.61
CA ARG A 239 3.17 -13.74 9.97
C ARG A 239 2.16 -13.71 8.81
N PHE A 240 2.64 -13.45 7.60
CA PHE A 240 1.80 -13.41 6.40
C PHE A 240 1.15 -14.78 6.12
N ILE A 241 1.90 -15.86 6.18
CA ILE A 241 1.36 -17.22 5.97
C ILE A 241 0.33 -17.58 7.05
N ILE A 242 0.62 -17.29 8.32
CA ILE A 242 -0.33 -17.50 9.42
C ILE A 242 -1.63 -16.73 9.18
N TRP A 243 -1.54 -15.50 8.67
CA TRP A 243 -2.72 -14.70 8.34
C TRP A 243 -3.46 -15.24 7.11
N MET A 244 -2.75 -15.71 6.11
CA MET A 244 -3.35 -16.22 4.86
C MET A 244 -4.10 -17.54 5.04
N ILE A 245 -3.75 -18.38 6.02
CA ILE A 245 -4.44 -19.65 6.28
C ILE A 245 -5.92 -19.43 6.57
N PRO A 246 -6.34 -18.64 7.59
CA PRO A 246 -7.76 -18.41 7.86
C PRO A 246 -8.45 -17.65 6.72
N VAL A 247 -7.77 -16.73 6.04
CA VAL A 247 -8.32 -16.03 4.89
C VAL A 247 -8.64 -17.00 3.75
N SER A 248 -7.70 -17.87 3.40
CA SER A 248 -7.91 -18.89 2.36
C SER A 248 -9.00 -19.89 2.75
N TYR A 249 -9.02 -20.31 4.01
CA TYR A 249 -10.06 -21.21 4.51
C TYR A 249 -11.45 -20.60 4.37
N THR A 250 -11.65 -19.36 4.80
CA THR A 250 -12.93 -18.67 4.68
C THR A 250 -13.38 -18.50 3.23
N HIS A 251 -12.47 -18.18 2.32
CA HIS A 251 -12.80 -18.05 0.90
C HIS A 251 -13.10 -19.38 0.20
N LEU A 252 -12.51 -20.49 0.65
CA LEU A 252 -12.74 -21.81 0.07
C LEU A 252 -14.00 -22.51 0.65
N THR A 253 -14.36 -22.20 1.90
CA THR A 253 -15.44 -22.89 2.62
C THR A 253 -16.75 -22.12 2.67
N LEU A 254 -16.73 -20.82 2.41
CA LEU A 254 -17.98 -20.08 2.24
C LEU A 254 -18.68 -20.59 0.98
N PRO A 255 -19.93 -21.13 1.10
CA PRO A 255 -20.69 -21.54 -0.06
C PRO A 255 -20.84 -20.30 -0.94
N THR A 256 -20.31 -20.36 -2.15
CA THR A 256 -20.71 -19.46 -3.22
C THR A 256 -22.17 -19.80 -3.49
N ASN A 257 -23.10 -19.17 -2.80
CA ASN A 257 -24.49 -19.16 -3.18
C ASN A 257 -24.58 -18.50 -4.55
N ARG A 258 -24.31 -19.29 -5.58
CA ARG A 258 -24.74 -19.05 -6.94
C ARG A 258 -26.16 -19.56 -7.08
N GLU A 259 -27.06 -19.00 -6.31
CA GLU A 259 -28.49 -19.11 -6.55
C GLU A 259 -29.10 -17.74 -6.23
N VAL A 260 -29.08 -16.86 -7.19
CA VAL A 260 -30.17 -15.98 -7.66
C VAL A 260 -29.85 -15.62 -9.09
#